data_a01c8f95c582cdb159f5d66c4024ff67
#
_entry.id   a01c8f95c582cdb159f5d66c4024ff67
#
_cell.length_a   1.000
_cell.length_b   1.000
_cell.length_c   1.000
_cell.angle_alpha   90.00
_cell.angle_beta   90.00
_cell.angle_gamma   90.00
#
_symmetry.space_group_name_H-M   'P 1'
#
loop_
_entity.id
_entity.type
_entity.pdbx_description
1 polymer ?
#
loop_
_entity_poly.entity_id
_entity_poly.type
_entity_poly.pdbx_seq_one_letter_code
_entity_poly.pdbx_strand_id
1 'polypeptide(L)'
;MGGVELDMTKKIIGITMGDPASIGPEISAKVLVDKEIYDRCNPLIIGDASTMRKALELIGKEDFQVNAIKDVEDAVFTYGTIDVYDLENADMNLIKPGLVSKEAGEASFQYVDKVIDLALEGKIHATVTNAFNKEAINLAGYNYSGHTEFYAEKTKTEKYTMLLAHENLRVLHVSTHVSLREACDLVKKDRVYDLIVIGEEFCKKIGIENPKIAVAGLNPHSSENGLFGHEEMEEIIPAIQLAKEKGIDVDGPVPPDTIFSKAYGGMYDIVVAMYHDQGHIPLKVLGFVYDKERQVWKEISGVNITLGLPIIRTSVDHGTAFGKAWKGTASELSLKNAIDYAIRLSKK
;
A
#
# COMPACT_ATOMS: atom_id res chain seq x y z
N MET A 1 19.06 29.36 -22.53
CA MET A 1 17.86 28.55 -22.26
C MET A 1 18.26 27.11 -22.43
N GLY A 2 18.72 26.46 -21.35
CA GLY A 2 19.03 25.04 -21.37
C GLY A 2 17.75 24.30 -21.06
N GLY A 3 17.18 23.62 -22.08
CA GLY A 3 16.09 22.69 -21.84
C GLY A 3 16.59 21.57 -20.93
N VAL A 4 15.93 21.37 -19.80
CA VAL A 4 16.13 20.19 -18.97
C VAL A 4 15.63 19.01 -19.81
N GLU A 5 16.54 18.19 -20.30
CA GLU A 5 16.17 16.91 -20.93
C GLU A 5 15.49 16.07 -19.85
N LEU A 6 14.18 15.88 -19.98
CA LEU A 6 13.41 14.95 -19.14
C LEU A 6 14.05 13.58 -19.27
N ASP A 7 14.54 13.05 -18.14
CA ASP A 7 15.03 11.66 -18.10
C ASP A 7 13.85 10.70 -18.23
N MET A 8 13.45 10.44 -19.48
CA MET A 8 12.35 9.55 -19.86
C MET A 8 12.56 8.09 -19.42
N THR A 9 13.73 7.78 -18.80
CA THR A 9 14.01 6.43 -18.28
C THR A 9 13.41 6.21 -16.91
N LYS A 10 13.14 7.29 -16.15
CA LYS A 10 12.53 7.20 -14.81
C LYS A 10 11.03 6.96 -14.90
N LYS A 11 10.55 6.09 -14.03
CA LYS A 11 9.12 5.74 -13.95
C LYS A 11 8.31 6.85 -13.29
N ILE A 12 7.18 7.21 -13.88
CA ILE A 12 6.23 8.15 -13.29
C ILE A 12 5.40 7.43 -12.24
N ILE A 13 5.45 7.91 -11.00
CA ILE A 13 4.73 7.36 -9.85
C ILE A 13 3.64 8.34 -9.45
N GLY A 14 2.37 7.97 -9.69
CA GLY A 14 1.22 8.76 -9.27
C GLY A 14 0.92 8.55 -7.79
N ILE A 15 0.92 9.63 -7.00
CA ILE A 15 0.71 9.60 -5.55
C ILE A 15 -0.56 10.38 -5.25
N THR A 16 -1.60 9.73 -4.71
CA THR A 16 -2.79 10.48 -4.28
C THR A 16 -2.45 11.32 -3.05
N MET A 17 -2.92 12.56 -3.01
CA MET A 17 -2.76 13.44 -1.85
C MET A 17 -3.45 12.86 -0.59
N GLY A 18 -4.48 12.01 -0.78
CA GLY A 18 -5.32 11.49 0.29
C GLY A 18 -6.34 12.50 0.79
N ASP A 19 -6.97 12.21 1.92
CA ASP A 19 -7.98 13.10 2.51
C ASP A 19 -7.35 14.45 2.90
N PRO A 20 -7.80 15.59 2.34
CA PRO A 20 -7.25 16.92 2.60
C PRO A 20 -7.31 17.33 4.08
N ALA A 21 -8.27 16.80 4.85
CA ALA A 21 -8.39 17.04 6.29
C ALA A 21 -7.43 16.19 7.14
N SER A 22 -6.66 15.28 6.52
CA SER A 22 -5.81 14.29 7.18
C SER A 22 -4.33 14.69 7.19
N ILE A 23 -3.48 13.70 7.53
CA ILE A 23 -2.02 13.84 7.41
C ILE A 23 -1.51 13.68 5.97
N GLY A 24 -2.36 13.27 5.01
CA GLY A 24 -1.97 12.98 3.64
C GLY A 24 -1.19 14.11 2.94
N PRO A 25 -1.70 15.35 2.91
CA PRO A 25 -0.97 16.48 2.32
C PRO A 25 0.41 16.72 2.97
N GLU A 26 0.48 16.67 4.32
CA GLU A 26 1.70 16.87 5.09
C GLU A 26 2.77 15.83 4.76
N ILE A 27 2.43 14.54 4.78
CA ILE A 27 3.41 13.48 4.51
C ILE A 27 3.81 13.45 3.03
N SER A 28 2.93 13.84 2.11
CA SER A 28 3.26 14.00 0.69
C SER A 28 4.29 15.11 0.49
N ALA A 29 4.08 16.28 1.12
CA ALA A 29 5.05 17.37 1.08
C ALA A 29 6.41 16.94 1.66
N LYS A 30 6.44 16.28 2.83
CA LYS A 30 7.66 15.79 3.47
C LYS A 30 8.47 14.83 2.60
N VAL A 31 7.80 13.88 1.93
CA VAL A 31 8.47 12.94 1.04
C VAL A 31 9.03 13.65 -0.19
N LEU A 32 8.29 14.61 -0.75
CA LEU A 32 8.69 15.26 -2.01
C LEU A 32 9.72 16.41 -1.85
N VAL A 33 10.08 16.75 -0.63
CA VAL A 33 11.26 17.61 -0.38
C VAL A 33 12.55 16.80 -0.23
N ASP A 34 12.47 15.47 -0.26
CA ASP A 34 13.63 14.59 -0.30
C ASP A 34 14.12 14.39 -1.74
N LYS A 35 15.35 14.88 -2.01
CA LYS A 35 15.96 14.77 -3.34
C LYS A 35 16.10 13.34 -3.84
N GLU A 36 16.31 12.37 -2.93
CA GLU A 36 16.48 10.96 -3.26
C GLU A 36 15.27 10.41 -4.06
N ILE A 37 14.07 10.91 -3.82
CA ILE A 37 12.87 10.50 -4.54
C ILE A 37 12.99 10.85 -6.02
N TYR A 38 13.42 12.08 -6.34
CA TYR A 38 13.59 12.54 -7.73
C TYR A 38 14.79 11.87 -8.42
N ASP A 39 15.78 11.40 -7.68
CA ASP A 39 16.88 10.63 -8.25
C ASP A 39 16.42 9.23 -8.72
N ARG A 40 15.31 8.71 -8.18
CA ARG A 40 14.83 7.33 -8.39
C ARG A 40 13.57 7.21 -9.23
N CYS A 41 12.70 8.22 -9.23
CA CYS A 41 11.46 8.23 -10.01
C CYS A 41 11.04 9.66 -10.39
N ASN A 42 10.00 9.76 -11.18
CA ASN A 42 9.29 10.97 -11.53
C ASN A 42 7.99 11.02 -10.70
N PRO A 43 7.96 11.69 -9.53
CA PRO A 43 6.79 11.71 -8.67
C PRO A 43 5.75 12.71 -9.18
N LEU A 44 4.48 12.31 -9.18
CA LEU A 44 3.33 13.14 -9.56
C LEU A 44 2.27 13.05 -8.47
N ILE A 45 1.90 14.17 -7.85
CA ILE A 45 0.75 14.22 -6.94
C ILE A 45 -0.54 14.29 -7.74
N ILE A 46 -1.53 13.48 -7.37
CA ILE A 46 -2.92 13.62 -7.81
C ILE A 46 -3.69 14.21 -6.64
N GLY A 47 -4.10 15.48 -6.77
CA GLY A 47 -4.62 16.21 -5.62
C GLY A 47 -5.10 17.61 -5.96
N ASP A 48 -4.87 18.52 -5.01
CA ASP A 48 -5.20 19.95 -5.10
C ASP A 48 -3.94 20.79 -4.85
N ALA A 49 -3.59 21.62 -5.83
CA ALA A 49 -2.34 22.39 -5.78
C ALA A 49 -2.35 23.45 -4.67
N SER A 50 -3.50 24.01 -4.34
CA SER A 50 -3.62 25.01 -3.28
C SER A 50 -3.35 24.38 -1.90
N THR A 51 -3.87 23.17 -1.70
CA THR A 51 -3.65 22.37 -0.49
C THR A 51 -2.18 21.95 -0.37
N MET A 52 -1.53 21.56 -1.46
CA MET A 52 -0.11 21.22 -1.44
C MET A 52 0.80 22.42 -1.11
N ARG A 53 0.46 23.64 -1.58
CA ARG A 53 1.18 24.88 -1.16
C ARG A 53 1.09 25.08 0.35
N LYS A 54 -0.11 24.95 0.93
CA LYS A 54 -0.31 25.05 2.39
C LYS A 54 0.46 23.96 3.15
N ALA A 55 0.57 22.76 2.59
CA ALA A 55 1.35 21.67 3.21
C ALA A 55 2.85 21.98 3.19
N LEU A 56 3.39 22.60 2.13
CA LEU A 56 4.78 23.09 2.08
C LEU A 56 5.03 24.20 3.10
N GLU A 57 4.11 25.16 3.22
CA GLU A 57 4.18 26.21 4.26
C GLU A 57 4.21 25.59 5.66
N LEU A 58 3.36 24.60 5.94
CA LEU A 58 3.31 23.91 7.23
C LEU A 58 4.65 23.30 7.63
N ILE A 59 5.42 22.77 6.67
CA ILE A 59 6.71 22.12 6.93
C ILE A 59 7.92 23.06 6.73
N GLY A 60 7.69 24.38 6.51
CA GLY A 60 8.73 25.39 6.32
C GLY A 60 9.53 25.21 5.03
N LYS A 61 8.85 24.90 3.92
CA LYS A 61 9.42 24.64 2.59
C LYS A 61 8.77 25.48 1.50
N GLU A 62 8.54 26.76 1.78
CA GLU A 62 7.96 27.76 0.86
C GLU A 62 8.86 28.04 -0.34
N ASP A 63 10.13 27.64 -0.29
CA ASP A 63 11.09 27.72 -1.40
C ASP A 63 10.79 26.70 -2.52
N PHE A 64 10.00 25.66 -2.24
CA PHE A 64 9.55 24.73 -3.26
C PHE A 64 8.39 25.31 -4.10
N GLN A 65 8.47 25.08 -5.41
CA GLN A 65 7.38 25.45 -6.33
C GLN A 65 6.33 24.36 -6.42
N VAL A 66 5.08 24.73 -6.66
CA VAL A 66 4.00 23.80 -7.01
C VAL A 66 3.58 24.07 -8.44
N ASN A 67 3.85 23.14 -9.34
CA ASN A 67 3.44 23.15 -10.72
C ASN A 67 2.07 22.47 -10.85
N ALA A 68 1.00 23.26 -11.00
CA ALA A 68 -0.36 22.77 -11.18
C ALA A 68 -0.58 22.43 -12.66
N ILE A 69 -0.85 21.16 -12.96
CA ILE A 69 -1.03 20.67 -14.32
C ILE A 69 -2.39 20.01 -14.52
N LYS A 70 -2.82 19.89 -15.76
CA LYS A 70 -4.03 19.16 -16.18
C LYS A 70 -3.72 17.99 -17.09
N ASP A 71 -2.49 17.88 -17.57
CA ASP A 71 -1.97 16.70 -18.28
C ASP A 71 -0.62 16.30 -17.71
N VAL A 72 -0.34 14.99 -17.73
CA VAL A 72 0.94 14.43 -17.23
C VAL A 72 2.12 14.91 -18.06
N GLU A 73 1.90 15.22 -19.34
CA GLU A 73 2.92 15.75 -20.27
C GLU A 73 3.44 17.14 -19.88
N ASP A 74 2.67 17.91 -19.08
CA ASP A 74 3.06 19.24 -18.58
C ASP A 74 3.94 19.18 -17.32
N ALA A 75 4.20 17.98 -16.78
CA ALA A 75 5.02 17.80 -15.59
C ALA A 75 6.50 18.02 -15.89
N VAL A 76 7.21 18.67 -14.97
CA VAL A 76 8.65 18.99 -15.13
C VAL A 76 9.57 18.00 -14.41
N PHE A 77 9.08 17.28 -13.42
CA PHE A 77 9.79 16.26 -12.63
C PHE A 77 11.16 16.69 -12.10
N THR A 78 11.28 17.94 -11.72
CA THR A 78 12.54 18.54 -11.27
C THR A 78 12.50 18.78 -9.76
N TYR A 79 13.58 18.37 -9.05
CA TYR A 79 13.71 18.66 -7.62
C TYR A 79 13.60 20.17 -7.35
N GLY A 80 12.85 20.54 -6.33
CA GLY A 80 12.48 21.92 -6.03
C GLY A 80 11.11 22.32 -6.60
N THR A 81 10.51 21.47 -7.46
CA THR A 81 9.16 21.65 -7.99
C THR A 81 8.33 20.40 -7.76
N ILE A 82 7.17 20.53 -7.13
CA ILE A 82 6.20 19.46 -6.97
C ILE A 82 5.15 19.58 -8.07
N ASP A 83 5.10 18.59 -8.96
CA ASP A 83 4.06 18.48 -9.97
C ASP A 83 2.78 17.95 -9.34
N VAL A 84 1.66 18.66 -9.53
CA VAL A 84 0.35 18.28 -9.03
C VAL A 84 -0.62 18.22 -10.21
N TYR A 85 -1.15 17.02 -10.50
CA TYR A 85 -2.33 16.88 -11.34
C TYR A 85 -3.50 17.46 -10.54
N ASP A 86 -3.85 18.70 -10.86
CA ASP A 86 -4.69 19.55 -10.02
C ASP A 86 -6.18 19.36 -10.34
N LEU A 87 -6.94 18.83 -9.38
CA LEU A 87 -8.38 18.68 -9.52
C LEU A 87 -9.16 19.91 -9.06
N GLU A 88 -8.50 20.87 -8.38
CA GLU A 88 -9.12 22.13 -7.92
C GLU A 88 -10.39 21.90 -7.08
N ASN A 89 -10.38 20.88 -6.22
CA ASN A 89 -11.58 20.38 -5.55
C ASN A 89 -11.50 20.35 -4.01
N ALA A 90 -10.45 20.89 -3.40
CA ALA A 90 -10.27 20.95 -1.95
C ALA A 90 -10.29 22.39 -1.42
N ASP A 91 -11.48 22.91 -1.14
CA ASP A 91 -11.60 24.23 -0.48
C ASP A 91 -11.32 24.12 1.02
N MET A 92 -10.11 24.50 1.43
CA MET A 92 -9.68 24.48 2.85
C MET A 92 -10.41 25.55 3.72
N ASN A 93 -11.32 26.36 3.17
CA ASN A 93 -12.24 27.17 3.97
C ASN A 93 -13.40 26.32 4.48
N LEU A 94 -13.83 25.32 3.71
CA LEU A 94 -14.88 24.35 4.04
C LEU A 94 -14.32 23.14 4.77
N ILE A 95 -13.19 22.59 4.29
CA ILE A 95 -12.51 21.45 4.86
C ILE A 95 -11.70 21.88 6.09
N LYS A 96 -12.02 21.29 7.24
CA LYS A 96 -11.30 21.58 8.50
C LYS A 96 -10.36 20.45 8.86
N PRO A 97 -9.07 20.73 9.13
CA PRO A 97 -8.10 19.73 9.56
C PRO A 97 -8.61 18.87 10.73
N GLY A 98 -8.50 17.56 10.59
CA GLY A 98 -8.87 16.59 11.62
C GLY A 98 -10.37 16.35 11.78
N LEU A 99 -11.21 16.87 10.90
CA LEU A 99 -12.66 16.67 10.92
C LEU A 99 -13.14 15.94 9.66
N VAL A 100 -14.10 15.03 9.87
CA VAL A 100 -14.80 14.36 8.77
C VAL A 100 -15.71 15.36 8.05
N SER A 101 -15.64 15.41 6.73
CA SER A 101 -16.55 16.21 5.92
C SER A 101 -16.82 15.54 4.57
N LYS A 102 -17.98 15.87 4.00
CA LYS A 102 -18.36 15.40 2.66
C LYS A 102 -17.39 15.93 1.59
N GLU A 103 -16.96 17.17 1.71
CA GLU A 103 -16.07 17.84 0.76
C GLU A 103 -14.70 17.17 0.73
N ALA A 104 -14.14 16.80 1.90
CA ALA A 104 -12.89 16.06 1.99
C ALA A 104 -13.04 14.63 1.43
N GLY A 105 -14.19 14.00 1.68
CA GLY A 105 -14.53 12.69 1.13
C GLY A 105 -14.61 12.70 -0.39
N GLU A 106 -15.35 13.66 -0.96
CA GLU A 106 -15.46 13.87 -2.42
C GLU A 106 -14.09 14.07 -3.05
N ALA A 107 -13.29 15.00 -2.53
CA ALA A 107 -11.97 15.31 -3.05
C ALA A 107 -11.06 14.08 -3.03
N SER A 108 -10.94 13.42 -1.88
CA SER A 108 -10.05 12.26 -1.73
C SER A 108 -10.45 11.07 -2.60
N PHE A 109 -11.76 10.85 -2.81
CA PHE A 109 -12.25 9.81 -3.70
C PHE A 109 -11.88 10.10 -5.15
N GLN A 110 -12.08 11.34 -5.61
CA GLN A 110 -11.73 11.77 -6.97
C GLN A 110 -10.22 11.64 -7.27
N TYR A 111 -9.34 11.83 -6.26
CA TYR A 111 -7.91 11.58 -6.44
C TYR A 111 -7.62 10.11 -6.73
N VAL A 112 -8.28 9.20 -6.01
CA VAL A 112 -8.13 7.76 -6.24
C VAL A 112 -8.71 7.36 -7.59
N ASP A 113 -9.86 7.90 -7.95
CA ASP A 113 -10.50 7.66 -9.25
C ASP A 113 -9.58 8.08 -10.40
N LYS A 114 -9.04 9.29 -10.34
CA LYS A 114 -8.14 9.84 -11.35
C LYS A 114 -6.81 9.07 -11.47
N VAL A 115 -6.19 8.69 -10.34
CA VAL A 115 -4.91 7.97 -10.39
C VAL A 115 -5.06 6.59 -11.05
N ILE A 116 -6.21 5.92 -10.86
CA ILE A 116 -6.52 4.66 -11.54
C ILE A 116 -6.64 4.88 -13.04
N ASP A 117 -7.37 5.93 -13.48
CA ASP A 117 -7.51 6.25 -14.90
C ASP A 117 -6.16 6.48 -15.56
N LEU A 118 -5.33 7.33 -14.96
CA LEU A 118 -3.98 7.62 -15.49
C LEU A 118 -3.11 6.35 -15.59
N ALA A 119 -3.25 5.41 -14.65
CA ALA A 119 -2.54 4.15 -14.69
C ALA A 119 -3.07 3.21 -15.79
N LEU A 120 -4.40 3.12 -15.95
CA LEU A 120 -5.03 2.32 -17.00
C LEU A 120 -4.74 2.88 -18.42
N GLU A 121 -4.63 4.21 -18.54
CA GLU A 121 -4.23 4.88 -19.79
C GLU A 121 -2.72 4.75 -20.09
N GLY A 122 -1.93 4.19 -19.14
CA GLY A 122 -0.48 4.08 -19.29
C GLY A 122 0.28 5.39 -19.15
N LYS A 123 -0.36 6.46 -18.69
CA LYS A 123 0.25 7.78 -18.47
C LYS A 123 1.17 7.79 -17.24
N ILE A 124 0.91 6.92 -16.27
CA ILE A 124 1.76 6.68 -15.11
C ILE A 124 2.05 5.18 -14.97
N HIS A 125 3.16 4.84 -14.31
CA HIS A 125 3.64 3.46 -14.23
C HIS A 125 3.17 2.72 -12.98
N ALA A 126 2.88 3.44 -11.90
CA ALA A 126 2.38 2.88 -10.66
C ALA A 126 1.58 3.91 -9.88
N THR A 127 0.70 3.43 -9.00
CA THR A 127 -0.09 4.24 -8.09
C THR A 127 0.34 4.00 -6.65
N VAL A 128 0.44 5.09 -5.88
CA VAL A 128 0.68 5.08 -4.43
C VAL A 128 -0.43 5.84 -3.76
N THR A 129 -1.17 5.20 -2.84
CA THR A 129 -2.32 5.85 -2.22
C THR A 129 -2.05 6.25 -0.77
N ASN A 130 -2.27 7.52 -0.46
CA ASN A 130 -2.51 7.99 0.90
C ASN A 130 -3.91 7.61 1.38
N ALA A 131 -4.13 7.65 2.69
CA ALA A 131 -5.40 7.26 3.29
C ALA A 131 -6.52 8.26 2.97
N PHE A 132 -7.73 7.75 2.78
CA PHE A 132 -8.97 8.52 2.85
C PHE A 132 -9.81 8.08 4.06
N ASN A 133 -10.76 8.89 4.48
CA ASN A 133 -11.69 8.56 5.55
C ASN A 133 -12.95 7.88 4.97
N LYS A 134 -13.29 6.67 5.46
CA LYS A 134 -14.44 5.90 4.96
C LYS A 134 -15.77 6.60 5.21
N GLU A 135 -15.95 7.22 6.36
CA GLU A 135 -17.16 7.99 6.68
C GLU A 135 -17.29 9.20 5.75
N ALA A 136 -16.17 9.91 5.49
CA ALA A 136 -16.18 11.06 4.60
C ALA A 136 -16.59 10.69 3.16
N ILE A 137 -16.02 9.61 2.59
CA ILE A 137 -16.41 9.17 1.23
C ILE A 137 -17.86 8.67 1.19
N ASN A 138 -18.35 8.02 2.27
CA ASN A 138 -19.76 7.62 2.35
C ASN A 138 -20.69 8.81 2.43
N LEU A 139 -20.33 9.87 3.17
CA LEU A 139 -21.08 11.14 3.17
C LEU A 139 -21.11 11.80 1.79
N ALA A 140 -20.08 11.60 0.97
CA ALA A 140 -20.02 12.04 -0.42
C ALA A 140 -20.83 11.16 -1.38
N GLY A 141 -21.35 10.01 -0.91
CA GLY A 141 -22.17 9.09 -1.70
C GLY A 141 -21.41 7.88 -2.27
N TYR A 142 -20.15 7.69 -1.92
CA TYR A 142 -19.32 6.57 -2.38
C TYR A 142 -19.29 5.45 -1.34
N ASN A 143 -19.97 4.34 -1.62
CA ASN A 143 -20.14 3.22 -0.68
C ASN A 143 -19.06 2.15 -0.88
N TYR A 144 -17.83 2.44 -0.47
CA TYR A 144 -16.72 1.49 -0.51
C TYR A 144 -16.17 1.24 0.90
N SER A 145 -15.78 -0.01 1.16
CA SER A 145 -15.11 -0.42 2.40
C SER A 145 -13.64 -0.02 2.47
N GLY A 146 -13.03 0.28 1.31
CA GLY A 146 -11.65 0.73 1.20
C GLY A 146 -11.18 0.92 -0.24
N HIS A 147 -9.92 1.30 -0.37
CA HIS A 147 -9.28 1.48 -1.69
C HIS A 147 -9.26 0.19 -2.51
N THR A 148 -9.00 -0.95 -1.87
CA THR A 148 -8.77 -2.22 -2.56
C THR A 148 -10.00 -2.66 -3.36
N GLU A 149 -11.19 -2.55 -2.77
CA GLU A 149 -12.45 -2.90 -3.41
C GLU A 149 -12.74 -1.96 -4.59
N PHE A 150 -12.49 -0.66 -4.41
CA PHE A 150 -12.68 0.30 -5.50
C PHE A 150 -11.71 0.05 -6.66
N TYR A 151 -10.42 -0.22 -6.37
CA TYR A 151 -9.46 -0.59 -7.41
C TYR A 151 -9.88 -1.86 -8.16
N ALA A 152 -10.31 -2.90 -7.43
CA ALA A 152 -10.74 -4.17 -8.02
C ALA A 152 -11.98 -3.97 -8.92
N GLU A 153 -12.96 -3.21 -8.47
CA GLU A 153 -14.17 -2.91 -9.26
C GLU A 153 -13.82 -2.12 -10.52
N LYS A 154 -13.08 -1.00 -10.39
CA LYS A 154 -12.74 -0.13 -11.52
C LYS A 154 -11.84 -0.82 -12.55
N THR A 155 -10.98 -1.74 -12.11
CA THR A 155 -10.13 -2.55 -12.99
C THR A 155 -10.77 -3.87 -13.44
N LYS A 156 -12.00 -4.17 -12.98
CA LYS A 156 -12.72 -5.43 -13.27
C LYS A 156 -11.92 -6.67 -12.88
N THR A 157 -11.24 -6.62 -11.73
CA THR A 157 -10.39 -7.68 -11.22
C THR A 157 -11.14 -8.51 -10.18
N GLU A 158 -11.28 -9.82 -10.44
CA GLU A 158 -11.96 -10.76 -9.53
C GLU A 158 -10.99 -11.40 -8.53
N LYS A 159 -9.76 -11.72 -8.99
CA LYS A 159 -8.73 -12.38 -8.17
C LYS A 159 -7.67 -11.38 -7.74
N TYR A 160 -7.81 -10.88 -6.54
CA TYR A 160 -6.83 -9.98 -5.93
C TYR A 160 -6.57 -10.36 -4.47
N THR A 161 -5.49 -9.86 -3.93
CA THR A 161 -5.14 -10.04 -2.52
C THR A 161 -4.35 -8.85 -1.98
N MET A 162 -4.38 -8.72 -0.67
CA MET A 162 -3.58 -7.75 0.06
C MET A 162 -2.28 -8.41 0.53
N LEU A 163 -1.17 -7.76 0.23
CA LEU A 163 0.14 -8.04 0.81
C LEU A 163 0.52 -6.92 1.76
N LEU A 164 0.93 -7.28 2.96
CA LEU A 164 1.59 -6.36 3.87
C LEU A 164 3.10 -6.62 3.89
N ALA A 165 3.88 -5.54 3.92
CA ALA A 165 5.33 -5.62 3.98
C ALA A 165 5.91 -4.67 5.02
N HIS A 166 6.91 -5.17 5.75
CA HIS A 166 7.79 -4.40 6.61
C HIS A 166 9.19 -5.01 6.54
N GLU A 167 10.15 -4.25 6.03
CA GLU A 167 11.52 -4.74 5.80
C GLU A 167 11.54 -6.07 5.02
N ASN A 168 12.06 -7.15 5.64
CA ASN A 168 12.13 -8.48 5.04
C ASN A 168 10.85 -9.30 5.21
N LEU A 169 9.94 -8.91 6.10
CA LEU A 169 8.71 -9.63 6.33
C LEU A 169 7.63 -9.18 5.33
N ARG A 170 7.18 -10.10 4.49
CA ARG A 170 6.10 -9.93 3.51
C ARG A 170 5.06 -10.99 3.75
N VAL A 171 3.80 -10.58 3.87
CA VAL A 171 2.71 -11.51 4.22
C VAL A 171 1.51 -11.31 3.31
N LEU A 172 1.08 -12.38 2.67
CA LEU A 172 -0.19 -12.52 1.97
C LEU A 172 -1.24 -13.13 2.90
N HIS A 173 -2.50 -12.85 2.66
CA HIS A 173 -3.60 -13.33 3.49
C HIS A 173 -4.64 -14.08 2.66
N VAL A 174 -5.02 -15.28 3.08
CA VAL A 174 -6.10 -16.07 2.46
C VAL A 174 -7.42 -15.32 2.60
N SER A 175 -7.69 -14.80 3.80
CA SER A 175 -8.82 -13.93 4.09
C SER A 175 -8.40 -12.74 4.96
N THR A 176 -9.17 -11.64 4.93
CA THR A 176 -8.89 -10.44 5.72
C THR A 176 -10.09 -9.98 6.56
N HIS A 177 -11.05 -9.26 6.00
CA HIS A 177 -12.10 -8.56 6.74
C HIS A 177 -13.36 -9.44 6.93
N VAL A 178 -13.18 -10.61 7.53
CA VAL A 178 -14.23 -11.57 7.88
C VAL A 178 -14.13 -12.01 9.33
N SER A 179 -15.17 -12.62 9.87
CA SER A 179 -15.07 -13.21 11.21
C SER A 179 -14.06 -14.35 11.23
N LEU A 180 -13.43 -14.61 12.41
CA LEU A 180 -12.47 -15.72 12.53
C LEU A 180 -13.12 -17.09 12.18
N ARG A 181 -14.40 -17.28 12.50
CA ARG A 181 -15.13 -18.50 12.12
C ARG A 181 -15.23 -18.64 10.61
N GLU A 182 -15.64 -17.59 9.92
CA GLU A 182 -15.70 -17.56 8.46
C GLU A 182 -14.34 -17.69 7.81
N ALA A 183 -13.29 -17.10 8.41
CA ALA A 183 -11.93 -17.24 7.92
C ALA A 183 -11.46 -18.70 7.84
N CYS A 184 -11.86 -19.55 8.80
CA CYS A 184 -11.57 -20.99 8.75
C CYS A 184 -12.24 -21.66 7.53
N ASP A 185 -13.47 -21.28 7.22
CA ASP A 185 -14.22 -21.85 6.09
C ASP A 185 -13.66 -21.39 4.72
N LEU A 186 -12.98 -20.23 4.68
CA LEU A 186 -12.34 -19.68 3.50
C LEU A 186 -10.95 -20.27 3.20
N VAL A 187 -10.37 -21.06 4.10
CA VAL A 187 -9.14 -21.81 3.82
C VAL A 187 -9.45 -22.96 2.87
N LYS A 188 -9.25 -22.70 1.56
CA LYS A 188 -9.51 -23.65 0.48
C LYS A 188 -8.26 -23.85 -0.37
N LYS A 189 -8.07 -25.09 -0.83
CA LYS A 189 -6.92 -25.51 -1.65
C LYS A 189 -6.65 -24.52 -2.80
N ASP A 190 -7.67 -24.21 -3.58
CA ASP A 190 -7.47 -23.34 -4.77
C ASP A 190 -7.08 -21.91 -4.37
N ARG A 191 -7.67 -21.38 -3.29
CA ARG A 191 -7.30 -20.04 -2.79
C ARG A 191 -5.88 -19.99 -2.25
N VAL A 192 -5.46 -21.00 -1.47
CA VAL A 192 -4.08 -21.09 -0.95
C VAL A 192 -3.08 -21.21 -2.11
N TYR A 193 -3.40 -22.05 -3.11
CA TYR A 193 -2.57 -22.20 -4.31
C TYR A 193 -2.45 -20.89 -5.10
N ASP A 194 -3.56 -20.21 -5.37
CA ASP A 194 -3.57 -18.91 -6.07
C ASP A 194 -2.63 -17.91 -5.36
N LEU A 195 -2.62 -17.88 -4.02
CA LEU A 195 -1.76 -16.97 -3.25
C LEU A 195 -0.28 -17.37 -3.29
N ILE A 196 0.04 -18.65 -3.35
CA ILE A 196 1.43 -19.11 -3.55
C ILE A 196 1.93 -18.60 -4.90
N VAL A 197 1.15 -18.75 -5.97
CA VAL A 197 1.50 -18.26 -7.32
C VAL A 197 1.67 -16.74 -7.34
N ILE A 198 0.69 -16.00 -6.79
CA ILE A 198 0.75 -14.53 -6.70
C ILE A 198 1.99 -14.07 -5.91
N GLY A 199 2.34 -14.79 -4.83
CA GLY A 199 3.50 -14.50 -4.00
C GLY A 199 4.82 -14.72 -4.75
N GLU A 200 4.92 -15.80 -5.52
CA GLU A 200 6.07 -16.07 -6.37
C GLU A 200 6.27 -14.98 -7.44
N GLU A 201 5.20 -14.65 -8.16
CA GLU A 201 5.22 -13.61 -9.18
C GLU A 201 5.60 -12.23 -8.60
N PHE A 202 5.06 -11.89 -7.44
CA PHE A 202 5.40 -10.65 -6.75
C PHE A 202 6.89 -10.61 -6.39
N CYS A 203 7.42 -11.66 -5.77
CA CYS A 203 8.82 -11.74 -5.39
C CYS A 203 9.75 -11.60 -6.60
N LYS A 204 9.44 -12.26 -7.71
CA LYS A 204 10.18 -12.13 -8.97
C LYS A 204 10.13 -10.70 -9.52
N LYS A 205 8.96 -10.04 -9.47
CA LYS A 205 8.80 -8.63 -9.89
C LYS A 205 9.65 -7.66 -9.07
N ILE A 206 9.84 -7.90 -7.78
CA ILE A 206 10.71 -7.07 -6.94
C ILE A 206 12.18 -7.44 -6.98
N GLY A 207 12.58 -8.40 -7.84
CA GLY A 207 13.97 -8.76 -8.10
C GLY A 207 14.49 -9.97 -7.32
N ILE A 208 13.63 -10.76 -6.69
CA ILE A 208 13.99 -12.04 -6.04
C ILE A 208 13.77 -13.16 -7.07
N GLU A 209 14.82 -13.61 -7.74
CA GLU A 209 14.71 -14.55 -8.87
C GLU A 209 14.20 -15.93 -8.47
N ASN A 210 14.66 -16.46 -7.33
CA ASN A 210 14.29 -17.76 -6.78
C ASN A 210 13.67 -17.60 -5.40
N PRO A 211 12.43 -17.11 -5.30
CA PRO A 211 11.82 -16.83 -4.02
C PRO A 211 11.46 -18.12 -3.27
N LYS A 212 11.74 -18.13 -1.97
CA LYS A 212 11.32 -19.18 -1.06
C LYS A 212 10.06 -18.77 -0.32
N ILE A 213 8.96 -19.46 -0.59
CA ILE A 213 7.64 -19.17 -0.05
C ILE A 213 7.38 -20.04 1.18
N ALA A 214 6.77 -19.50 2.22
CA ALA A 214 6.28 -20.28 3.33
C ALA A 214 4.75 -20.18 3.45
N VAL A 215 4.09 -21.31 3.70
CA VAL A 215 2.64 -21.35 3.97
C VAL A 215 2.43 -21.67 5.44
N ALA A 216 1.75 -20.79 6.18
CA ALA A 216 1.42 -21.03 7.57
C ALA A 216 0.35 -22.13 7.71
N GLY A 217 0.39 -22.89 8.80
CA GLY A 217 -0.76 -23.68 9.22
C GLY A 217 -1.88 -22.75 9.72
N LEU A 218 -3.12 -23.22 9.68
CA LEU A 218 -4.27 -22.58 10.31
C LEU A 218 -4.29 -22.88 11.80
N ASN A 219 -4.08 -24.17 12.14
CA ASN A 219 -4.21 -24.70 13.48
C ASN A 219 -2.87 -24.69 14.24
N PRO A 220 -2.90 -24.75 15.59
CA PRO A 220 -1.68 -24.85 16.39
C PRO A 220 -0.78 -25.98 15.92
N HIS A 221 0.53 -25.72 15.87
CA HIS A 221 1.55 -26.70 15.44
C HIS A 221 1.29 -27.31 14.04
N SER A 222 0.55 -26.58 13.16
CA SER A 222 0.10 -27.09 11.85
C SER A 222 -0.69 -28.39 11.98
N SER A 223 -1.67 -28.41 12.89
CA SER A 223 -2.61 -29.49 13.25
C SER A 223 -2.03 -30.74 13.91
N GLU A 224 -0.73 -30.91 14.02
CA GLU A 224 -0.12 -32.18 14.54
C GLU A 224 -0.72 -33.44 13.91
N ASN A 225 -0.73 -33.53 12.59
CA ASN A 225 -1.33 -34.63 11.81
C ASN A 225 -2.83 -34.84 12.07
N GLY A 226 -3.58 -33.75 12.25
CA GLY A 226 -5.03 -33.77 12.40
C GLY A 226 -5.52 -33.82 13.86
N LEU A 227 -4.62 -33.69 14.84
CA LEU A 227 -5.00 -33.66 16.26
C LEU A 227 -5.81 -32.39 16.60
N PHE A 228 -5.49 -31.24 15.96
CA PHE A 228 -6.11 -29.94 16.23
C PHE A 228 -6.97 -29.41 15.09
N GLY A 229 -7.28 -30.23 14.08
CA GLY A 229 -8.07 -29.82 12.91
C GLY A 229 -7.59 -30.54 11.66
N HIS A 230 -8.36 -30.44 10.58
CA HIS A 230 -8.08 -31.18 9.35
C HIS A 230 -7.77 -30.27 8.15
N GLU A 231 -7.88 -28.94 8.30
CA GLU A 231 -7.71 -27.97 7.23
C GLU A 231 -6.31 -28.04 6.58
N GLU A 232 -5.29 -28.38 7.37
CA GLU A 232 -3.93 -28.60 6.84
C GLU A 232 -3.89 -29.78 5.89
N MET A 233 -4.51 -30.91 6.27
CA MET A 233 -4.49 -32.14 5.47
C MET A 233 -5.41 -32.06 4.25
N GLU A 234 -6.58 -31.45 4.42
CA GLU A 234 -7.62 -31.42 3.39
C GLU A 234 -7.42 -30.29 2.35
N GLU A 235 -6.84 -29.16 2.77
CA GLU A 235 -6.76 -27.96 1.94
C GLU A 235 -5.33 -27.44 1.74
N ILE A 236 -4.56 -27.22 2.83
CA ILE A 236 -3.27 -26.51 2.75
C ILE A 236 -2.19 -27.41 2.12
N ILE A 237 -2.02 -28.65 2.58
CA ILE A 237 -1.03 -29.60 2.05
C ILE A 237 -1.26 -29.88 0.56
N PRO A 238 -2.50 -30.17 0.10
CA PRO A 238 -2.77 -30.33 -1.32
C PRO A 238 -2.43 -29.10 -2.19
N ALA A 239 -2.62 -27.88 -1.67
CA ALA A 239 -2.23 -26.65 -2.36
C ALA A 239 -0.71 -26.55 -2.51
N ILE A 240 0.03 -26.82 -1.44
CA ILE A 240 1.50 -26.82 -1.42
C ILE A 240 2.05 -27.89 -2.38
N GLN A 241 1.48 -29.08 -2.39
CA GLN A 241 1.89 -30.15 -3.31
C GLN A 241 1.70 -29.73 -4.77
N LEU A 242 0.54 -29.15 -5.10
CA LEU A 242 0.28 -28.66 -6.44
C LEU A 242 1.29 -27.57 -6.86
N ALA A 243 1.67 -26.66 -5.95
CA ALA A 243 2.66 -25.62 -6.21
C ALA A 243 4.05 -26.23 -6.46
N LYS A 244 4.46 -27.23 -5.69
CA LYS A 244 5.73 -27.97 -5.87
C LYS A 244 5.78 -28.69 -7.22
N GLU A 245 4.67 -29.31 -7.65
CA GLU A 245 4.55 -29.95 -8.96
C GLU A 245 4.72 -28.96 -10.13
N LYS A 246 4.39 -27.67 -9.88
CA LYS A 246 4.63 -26.56 -10.84
C LYS A 246 6.02 -25.95 -10.75
N GLY A 247 6.89 -26.47 -9.86
CA GLY A 247 8.27 -26.03 -9.72
C GLY A 247 8.46 -24.82 -8.79
N ILE A 248 7.45 -24.47 -7.98
CA ILE A 248 7.55 -23.36 -7.01
C ILE A 248 8.26 -23.85 -5.76
N ASP A 249 9.28 -23.12 -5.27
CA ASP A 249 9.94 -23.39 -4.01
C ASP A 249 9.07 -22.91 -2.83
N VAL A 250 8.34 -23.86 -2.25
CA VAL A 250 7.37 -23.60 -1.18
C VAL A 250 7.49 -24.60 -0.05
N ASP A 251 7.57 -24.10 1.18
CA ASP A 251 7.57 -24.87 2.42
C ASP A 251 6.22 -24.74 3.15
N GLY A 252 5.83 -25.79 3.85
CA GLY A 252 4.65 -25.76 4.71
C GLY A 252 3.88 -27.08 4.78
N PRO A 253 2.79 -27.11 5.57
CA PRO A 253 2.39 -26.02 6.48
C PRO A 253 3.41 -25.85 7.62
N VAL A 254 3.89 -24.60 7.81
CA VAL A 254 4.84 -24.27 8.89
C VAL A 254 4.04 -23.81 10.12
N PRO A 255 4.43 -24.24 11.35
CA PRO A 255 3.76 -23.78 12.57
C PRO A 255 3.66 -22.25 12.64
N PRO A 256 2.44 -21.71 12.83
CA PRO A 256 2.17 -20.26 12.72
C PRO A 256 2.86 -19.42 13.80
N ASP A 257 3.21 -20.01 14.93
CA ASP A 257 3.93 -19.37 16.03
C ASP A 257 5.41 -19.10 15.75
N THR A 258 6.00 -19.77 14.74
CA THR A 258 7.44 -19.64 14.40
C THR A 258 7.71 -19.14 12.98
N ILE A 259 6.76 -19.24 12.08
CA ILE A 259 6.95 -18.92 10.64
C ILE A 259 7.40 -17.47 10.42
N PHE A 260 6.82 -16.51 11.16
CA PHE A 260 7.06 -15.08 10.96
C PHE A 260 8.47 -14.68 11.44
N SER A 261 8.96 -15.26 12.54
CA SER A 261 10.33 -15.03 13.00
C SER A 261 11.36 -15.59 12.01
N LYS A 262 11.09 -16.74 11.40
CA LYS A 262 11.93 -17.34 10.35
C LYS A 262 11.95 -16.46 9.09
N ALA A 263 10.78 -15.96 8.68
CA ALA A 263 10.66 -15.07 7.51
C ALA A 263 11.35 -13.72 7.75
N TYR A 264 11.16 -13.10 8.91
CA TYR A 264 11.86 -11.87 9.28
C TYR A 264 13.37 -12.04 9.31
N GLY A 265 13.84 -13.21 9.78
CA GLY A 265 15.26 -13.60 9.76
C GLY A 265 15.81 -13.97 8.39
N GLY A 266 15.00 -13.91 7.32
CA GLY A 266 15.44 -14.14 5.93
C GLY A 266 15.44 -15.60 5.49
N MET A 267 14.83 -16.53 6.24
CA MET A 267 14.68 -17.92 5.82
C MET A 267 13.66 -18.06 4.67
N TYR A 268 12.66 -17.17 4.64
CA TYR A 268 11.62 -17.12 3.63
C TYR A 268 11.47 -15.68 3.10
N ASP A 269 11.15 -15.56 1.82
CA ASP A 269 10.96 -14.26 1.17
C ASP A 269 9.54 -13.71 1.32
N ILE A 270 8.57 -14.61 1.49
CA ILE A 270 7.16 -14.28 1.66
C ILE A 270 6.41 -15.40 2.41
N VAL A 271 5.41 -14.99 3.19
CA VAL A 271 4.53 -15.87 3.96
C VAL A 271 3.10 -15.78 3.45
N VAL A 272 2.43 -16.92 3.28
CA VAL A 272 1.00 -17.03 3.09
C VAL A 272 0.35 -17.34 4.44
N ALA A 273 -0.34 -16.35 5.01
CA ALA A 273 -1.10 -16.46 6.26
C ALA A 273 -2.56 -16.80 5.98
N MET A 274 -3.20 -17.54 6.87
CA MET A 274 -4.55 -18.06 6.68
C MET A 274 -5.64 -17.01 6.96
N TYR A 275 -5.38 -16.07 7.88
CA TYR A 275 -6.36 -15.06 8.27
C TYR A 275 -5.69 -13.75 8.69
N HIS A 276 -6.50 -12.70 8.83
CA HIS A 276 -6.07 -11.32 9.08
C HIS A 276 -5.05 -11.21 10.23
N ASP A 277 -5.43 -11.56 11.44
CA ASP A 277 -4.59 -11.32 12.63
C ASP A 277 -3.34 -12.20 12.64
N GLN A 278 -3.37 -13.39 12.03
CA GLN A 278 -2.20 -14.25 11.92
C GLN A 278 -1.03 -13.53 11.22
N GLY A 279 -1.31 -12.75 10.18
CA GLY A 279 -0.29 -12.00 9.44
C GLY A 279 -0.10 -10.57 9.94
N HIS A 280 -1.18 -9.89 10.34
CA HIS A 280 -1.10 -8.50 10.78
C HIS A 280 -0.39 -8.31 12.11
N ILE A 281 -0.64 -9.18 13.10
CA ILE A 281 -0.04 -9.04 14.43
C ILE A 281 1.50 -9.01 14.35
N PRO A 282 2.19 -9.99 13.73
CA PRO A 282 3.65 -9.94 13.65
C PRO A 282 4.18 -8.71 12.89
N LEU A 283 3.52 -8.30 11.81
CA LEU A 283 3.89 -7.10 11.07
C LEU A 283 3.72 -5.83 11.89
N LYS A 284 2.61 -5.70 12.61
CA LYS A 284 2.34 -4.52 13.45
C LYS A 284 3.27 -4.46 14.66
N VAL A 285 3.63 -5.60 15.25
CA VAL A 285 4.60 -5.64 16.35
C VAL A 285 5.99 -5.14 15.90
N LEU A 286 6.39 -5.45 14.67
CA LEU A 286 7.68 -5.01 14.10
C LEU A 286 7.62 -3.56 13.60
N GLY A 287 6.58 -3.19 12.86
CA GLY A 287 6.49 -1.93 12.14
C GLY A 287 5.84 -0.76 12.92
N PHE A 288 5.30 -1.01 14.13
CA PHE A 288 4.59 -0.01 14.93
C PHE A 288 5.25 0.09 16.31
N VAL A 289 6.07 1.11 16.51
CA VAL A 289 6.77 1.35 17.77
C VAL A 289 6.03 2.42 18.59
N TYR A 290 5.49 2.03 19.75
CA TYR A 290 4.81 2.96 20.67
C TYR A 290 5.79 3.55 21.67
N ASP A 291 5.88 4.89 21.71
CA ASP A 291 6.65 5.65 22.69
C ASP A 291 5.75 5.91 23.92
N LYS A 292 6.02 5.19 25.02
CA LYS A 292 5.25 5.30 26.25
C LYS A 292 5.42 6.66 26.94
N GLU A 293 6.60 7.28 26.84
CA GLU A 293 6.88 8.55 27.51
C GLU A 293 6.15 9.71 26.83
N ARG A 294 6.13 9.69 25.49
CA ARG A 294 5.45 10.70 24.67
C ARG A 294 4.00 10.37 24.36
N GLN A 295 3.55 9.14 24.69
CA GLN A 295 2.21 8.61 24.38
C GLN A 295 1.84 8.71 22.89
N VAL A 296 2.81 8.45 22.00
CA VAL A 296 2.63 8.50 20.55
C VAL A 296 3.25 7.29 19.87
N TRP A 297 2.78 6.97 18.69
CA TRP A 297 3.48 6.04 17.79
C TRP A 297 4.76 6.74 17.28
N LYS A 298 5.92 6.17 17.59
CA LYS A 298 7.23 6.69 17.20
C LYS A 298 7.50 6.42 15.72
N GLU A 299 7.09 5.25 15.24
CA GLU A 299 7.35 4.78 13.89
C GLU A 299 6.15 4.00 13.35
N ILE A 300 5.83 4.25 12.08
CA ILE A 300 4.87 3.47 11.29
C ILE A 300 5.49 3.34 9.90
N SER A 301 5.99 2.15 9.57
CA SER A 301 6.81 1.91 8.38
C SER A 301 6.25 0.86 7.43
N GLY A 302 5.14 0.22 7.80
CA GLY A 302 4.49 -0.80 6.98
C GLY A 302 3.97 -0.27 5.64
N VAL A 303 3.88 -1.16 4.66
CA VAL A 303 3.33 -0.91 3.33
C VAL A 303 2.26 -1.93 3.02
N ASN A 304 1.15 -1.45 2.45
CA ASN A 304 0.09 -2.30 1.90
C ASN A 304 0.21 -2.30 0.37
N ILE A 305 0.19 -3.48 -0.25
CA ILE A 305 0.27 -3.67 -1.70
C ILE A 305 -0.92 -4.51 -2.14
N THR A 306 -1.65 -4.05 -3.15
CA THR A 306 -2.71 -4.87 -3.75
C THR A 306 -2.15 -5.61 -4.95
N LEU A 307 -2.19 -6.94 -4.90
CA LEU A 307 -1.71 -7.83 -5.96
C LEU A 307 -2.88 -8.44 -6.73
N GLY A 308 -2.63 -8.82 -7.99
CA GLY A 308 -3.64 -9.34 -8.90
C GLY A 308 -4.26 -8.28 -9.81
N LEU A 309 -4.08 -6.99 -9.52
CA LEU A 309 -4.56 -5.90 -10.37
C LEU A 309 -3.73 -5.79 -11.66
N PRO A 310 -4.31 -5.30 -12.78
CA PRO A 310 -3.57 -5.02 -14.02
C PRO A 310 -2.65 -3.81 -13.91
N ILE A 311 -2.79 -3.00 -12.86
CA ILE A 311 -1.97 -1.83 -12.53
C ILE A 311 -1.29 -2.01 -11.18
N ILE A 312 -0.14 -1.36 -10.99
CA ILE A 312 0.59 -1.43 -9.73
C ILE A 312 -0.07 -0.49 -8.70
N ARG A 313 -0.44 -1.05 -7.55
CA ARG A 313 -0.96 -0.28 -6.43
C ARG A 313 -0.21 -0.60 -5.15
N THR A 314 0.40 0.43 -4.55
CA THR A 314 0.95 0.40 -3.19
C THR A 314 0.28 1.47 -2.34
N SER A 315 0.32 1.36 -1.04
CA SER A 315 -0.27 2.35 -0.14
C SER A 315 0.41 2.40 1.21
N VAL A 316 0.18 3.49 1.91
CA VAL A 316 0.51 3.60 3.33
C VAL A 316 -0.27 2.54 4.15
N ASP A 317 0.32 2.07 5.25
CA ASP A 317 -0.28 1.09 6.17
C ASP A 317 -0.83 1.76 7.45
N HIS A 318 -1.41 2.95 7.29
CA HIS A 318 -2.06 3.71 8.36
C HIS A 318 -3.31 4.41 7.82
N GLY A 319 -4.18 4.86 8.74
CA GLY A 319 -5.35 5.66 8.40
C GLY A 319 -5.06 7.15 8.28
N THR A 320 -6.11 7.95 8.26
CA THR A 320 -6.07 9.42 8.13
C THR A 320 -5.40 10.15 9.30
N ALA A 321 -5.28 9.51 10.47
CA ALA A 321 -4.63 10.03 11.67
C ALA A 321 -5.04 11.47 12.03
N PHE A 322 -6.34 11.77 12.01
CA PHE A 322 -6.92 13.11 12.21
C PHE A 322 -6.38 13.84 13.45
N GLY A 323 -6.05 13.10 14.52
CA GLY A 323 -5.43 13.68 15.71
C GLY A 323 -4.06 14.34 15.48
N LYS A 324 -3.36 14.00 14.38
CA LYS A 324 -2.07 14.57 13.96
C LYS A 324 -2.17 15.48 12.74
N ALA A 325 -3.34 15.55 12.11
CA ALA A 325 -3.53 16.29 10.87
C ALA A 325 -3.07 17.74 10.98
N TRP A 326 -2.30 18.18 10.01
CA TRP A 326 -1.80 19.57 9.88
C TRP A 326 -1.03 20.11 11.10
N LYS A 327 -0.30 19.23 11.82
CA LYS A 327 0.55 19.61 12.97
C LYS A 327 2.04 19.57 12.66
N GLY A 328 2.44 19.19 11.47
CA GLY A 328 3.85 19.07 11.09
C GLY A 328 4.56 17.88 11.77
N THR A 329 3.82 16.96 12.42
CA THR A 329 4.38 15.88 13.25
C THR A 329 4.15 14.47 12.71
N ALA A 330 3.47 14.33 11.58
CA ALA A 330 3.22 13.03 10.96
C ALA A 330 4.52 12.46 10.36
N SER A 331 4.70 11.14 10.49
CA SER A 331 5.82 10.43 9.84
C SER A 331 5.46 10.10 8.39
N GLU A 332 6.37 10.41 7.50
CA GLU A 332 6.27 10.09 6.06
C GLU A 332 6.84 8.73 5.68
N LEU A 333 7.39 7.98 6.64
CA LEU A 333 8.16 6.76 6.36
C LEU A 333 7.34 5.69 5.61
N SER A 334 6.08 5.47 6.00
CA SER A 334 5.21 4.52 5.31
C SER A 334 4.98 4.91 3.85
N LEU A 335 4.80 6.21 3.56
CA LEU A 335 4.66 6.72 2.19
C LEU A 335 5.96 6.55 1.40
N LYS A 336 7.13 6.87 1.99
CA LYS A 336 8.44 6.67 1.36
C LYS A 336 8.65 5.19 0.99
N ASN A 337 8.33 4.27 1.89
CA ASN A 337 8.42 2.83 1.66
C ASN A 337 7.42 2.37 0.58
N ALA A 338 6.20 2.90 0.55
CA ALA A 338 5.21 2.59 -0.49
C ALA A 338 5.69 3.03 -1.88
N ILE A 339 6.31 4.20 -1.99
CA ILE A 339 6.94 4.68 -3.23
C ILE A 339 8.09 3.76 -3.64
N ASP A 340 8.92 3.29 -2.69
CA ASP A 340 10.00 2.34 -2.98
C ASP A 340 9.49 1.04 -3.61
N TYR A 341 8.44 0.45 -3.05
CA TYR A 341 7.81 -0.73 -3.64
C TYR A 341 7.20 -0.44 -5.02
N ALA A 342 6.57 0.72 -5.21
CA ALA A 342 6.04 1.12 -6.51
C ALA A 342 7.13 1.22 -7.58
N ILE A 343 8.28 1.82 -7.24
CA ILE A 343 9.46 1.90 -8.12
C ILE A 343 9.99 0.51 -8.46
N ARG A 344 10.15 -0.37 -7.46
CA ARG A 344 10.66 -1.75 -7.67
C ARG A 344 9.75 -2.56 -8.57
N LEU A 345 8.43 -2.47 -8.38
CA LEU A 345 7.43 -3.17 -9.18
C LEU A 345 7.33 -2.65 -10.62
N SER A 346 7.70 -1.39 -10.87
CA SER A 346 7.63 -0.75 -12.20
C SER A 346 8.91 -0.90 -13.04
N LYS A 347 9.94 -1.58 -12.54
CA LYS A 347 11.25 -1.70 -13.26
C LYS A 347 11.24 -2.64 -14.47
N LYS A 348 10.15 -3.37 -14.71
CA LYS A 348 10.04 -4.30 -15.84
C LYS A 348 9.08 -3.79 -16.90
#